data_b7629e1d435464c4ea005e86a27700b0
#
_entry.id   b7629e1d435464c4ea005e86a27700b0
#
_cell.length_a   1.000
_cell.length_b   1.000
_cell.length_c   1.000
_cell.angle_alpha   90.00
_cell.angle_beta   90.00
_cell.angle_gamma   90.00
#
_symmetry.space_group_name_H-M   'P 1'
#
loop_
_entity.id
_entity.type
_entity.pdbx_description
1 polymer ?
#
loop_
_entity_poly.entity_id
_entity_poly.type
_entity_poly.pdbx_seq_one_letter_code
_entity_poly.pdbx_strand_id
1 'polypeptide(L)'
;MATREEIKHLFLEETLMEEGIKRLQEVCKPYGIEAFQFVLGALEHTQKQLPARRHVSGKELLDGVIAFSKEQFGPMALDVLEHWGIRSTEDFGKIVFKMVEEGILAKTDHDSMDDFKGVYDLRKVLENA
;
A
#
# COMPACT_ATOMS: atom_id res chain seq x y z
N MET A 1 -6.13 7.28 -3.75
CA MET A 1 -6.27 5.83 -4.00
C MET A 1 -7.22 5.23 -2.99
N ALA A 2 -7.92 4.20 -3.37
CA ALA A 2 -8.88 3.51 -2.52
C ALA A 2 -9.01 2.07 -2.99
N THR A 3 -9.50 1.19 -2.13
CA THR A 3 -9.83 -0.18 -2.53
C THR A 3 -11.10 -0.17 -3.36
N ARG A 4 -11.27 -1.14 -4.22
CA ARG A 4 -12.50 -1.24 -5.01
C ARG A 4 -13.72 -1.50 -4.12
N GLU A 5 -13.55 -2.18 -3.01
CA GLU A 5 -14.60 -2.42 -2.04
C GLU A 5 -15.18 -1.14 -1.48
N GLU A 6 -14.37 -0.10 -1.33
CA GLU A 6 -14.81 1.18 -0.79
C GLU A 6 -15.62 1.99 -1.79
N ILE A 7 -15.49 1.65 -3.07
CA ILE A 7 -16.21 2.32 -4.15
C ILE A 7 -17.50 1.61 -4.46
N LYS A 8 -17.51 0.29 -4.35
CA LYS A 8 -18.64 -0.56 -4.67
C LYS A 8 -18.89 -1.55 -3.54
N HIS A 9 -20.15 -1.82 -3.29
CA HIS A 9 -20.58 -2.72 -2.21
C HIS A 9 -21.29 -3.95 -2.77
N LEU A 10 -20.86 -4.44 -3.92
CA LEU A 10 -21.48 -5.56 -4.56
C LEU A 10 -20.73 -6.84 -4.24
N PHE A 11 -21.48 -7.89 -4.01
CA PHE A 11 -20.99 -9.25 -3.84
C PHE A 11 -19.97 -9.63 -4.93
N LEU A 12 -20.21 -9.18 -6.16
CA LEU A 12 -19.33 -9.45 -7.29
C LEU A 12 -17.94 -8.84 -7.13
N GLU A 13 -17.85 -7.73 -6.40
CA GLU A 13 -16.58 -7.06 -6.16
C GLU A 13 -15.64 -7.88 -5.27
N GLU A 14 -16.19 -8.62 -4.32
CA GLU A 14 -15.38 -9.51 -3.48
C GLU A 14 -14.72 -10.60 -4.33
N THR A 15 -15.45 -11.15 -5.29
CA THR A 15 -14.92 -12.17 -6.21
C THR A 15 -13.80 -11.58 -7.06
N LEU A 16 -13.96 -10.36 -7.57
CA LEU A 16 -12.94 -9.70 -8.36
C LEU A 16 -11.69 -9.40 -7.53
N MET A 17 -11.87 -9.03 -6.26
CA MET A 17 -10.77 -8.81 -5.34
C MET A 17 -9.97 -10.08 -5.12
N GLU A 18 -10.63 -11.21 -4.91
CA GLU A 18 -9.98 -12.51 -4.75
C GLU A 18 -9.18 -12.91 -5.98
N GLU A 19 -9.74 -12.69 -7.16
CA GLU A 19 -9.04 -12.97 -8.42
C GLU A 19 -7.82 -12.08 -8.60
N GLY A 20 -7.94 -10.81 -8.23
CA GLY A 20 -6.81 -9.87 -8.26
C GLY A 20 -5.68 -10.32 -7.36
N ILE A 21 -6.00 -10.74 -6.14
CA ILE A 21 -5.01 -11.24 -5.19
C ILE A 21 -4.34 -12.51 -5.71
N LYS A 22 -5.08 -13.41 -6.34
CA LYS A 22 -4.50 -14.60 -6.96
C LYS A 22 -3.51 -14.24 -8.05
N ARG A 23 -3.84 -13.26 -8.89
CA ARG A 23 -2.91 -12.80 -9.94
C ARG A 23 -1.66 -12.16 -9.33
N LEU A 24 -1.80 -11.43 -8.22
CA LEU A 24 -0.65 -10.86 -7.54
C LEU A 24 0.33 -11.94 -7.06
N GLN A 25 -0.18 -13.09 -6.62
CA GLN A 25 0.68 -14.20 -6.19
C GLN A 25 1.56 -14.70 -7.33
N GLU A 26 1.09 -14.58 -8.57
CA GLU A 26 1.83 -15.01 -9.76
C GLU A 26 2.82 -13.95 -10.24
N VAL A 27 2.51 -12.67 -10.04
CA VAL A 27 3.27 -11.56 -10.64
C VAL A 27 3.87 -10.60 -9.61
N CYS A 28 3.89 -10.98 -8.33
CA CYS A 28 4.30 -10.07 -7.25
C CYS A 28 5.81 -9.82 -7.17
N LYS A 29 6.62 -10.60 -7.88
CA LYS A 29 8.08 -10.44 -7.81
C LYS A 29 8.50 -9.03 -8.27
N PRO A 30 9.49 -8.42 -7.61
CA PRO A 30 10.34 -8.99 -6.55
C PRO A 30 9.72 -9.00 -5.15
N TYR A 31 8.50 -8.49 -4.99
CA TYR A 31 7.86 -8.39 -3.67
C TYR A 31 7.05 -9.65 -3.35
N GLY A 32 6.99 -10.04 -2.07
CA GLY A 32 6.12 -11.13 -1.64
C GLY A 32 4.68 -10.66 -1.50
N ILE A 33 3.74 -11.60 -1.47
CA ILE A 33 2.32 -11.28 -1.32
C ILE A 33 2.04 -10.52 -0.02
N GLU A 34 2.81 -10.78 1.02
CA GLU A 34 2.67 -10.10 2.31
C GLU A 34 2.87 -8.59 2.18
N ALA A 35 3.77 -8.16 1.28
CA ALA A 35 3.99 -6.74 1.05
C ALA A 35 2.73 -6.07 0.51
N PHE A 36 2.03 -6.73 -0.41
CA PHE A 36 0.79 -6.21 -0.97
C PHE A 36 -0.31 -6.17 0.09
N GLN A 37 -0.43 -7.21 0.90
CA GLN A 37 -1.40 -7.26 1.99
C GLN A 37 -1.14 -6.16 3.02
N PHE A 38 0.12 -5.93 3.33
CA PHE A 38 0.52 -4.88 4.27
C PHE A 38 0.12 -3.50 3.75
N VAL A 39 0.38 -3.21 2.48
CA VAL A 39 0.03 -1.91 1.89
C VAL A 39 -1.48 -1.70 1.88
N LEU A 40 -2.26 -2.75 1.59
CA LEU A 40 -3.73 -2.67 1.69
C LEU A 40 -4.17 -2.33 3.11
N GLY A 41 -3.56 -3.00 4.10
CA GLY A 41 -3.84 -2.71 5.51
C GLY A 41 -3.49 -1.28 5.89
N ALA A 42 -2.37 -0.78 5.39
CA ALA A 42 -1.94 0.59 5.64
C ALA A 42 -2.89 1.60 5.02
N LEU A 43 -3.41 1.31 3.82
CA LEU A 43 -4.40 2.17 3.17
C LEU A 43 -5.68 2.24 4.00
N GLU A 44 -6.19 1.11 4.45
CA GLU A 44 -7.39 1.08 5.30
C GLU A 44 -7.16 1.82 6.61
N HIS A 45 -6.01 1.62 7.23
CA HIS A 45 -5.63 2.31 8.45
C HIS A 45 -5.64 3.83 8.24
N THR A 46 -5.05 4.28 7.13
CA THR A 46 -4.98 5.70 6.79
C THR A 46 -6.37 6.28 6.59
N GLN A 47 -7.23 5.57 5.87
CA GLN A 47 -8.58 6.05 5.60
C GLN A 47 -9.43 6.16 6.88
N LYS A 48 -9.23 5.27 7.84
CA LYS A 48 -9.93 5.33 9.12
C LYS A 48 -9.53 6.54 9.95
N GLN A 49 -8.37 7.13 9.69
CA GLN A 49 -7.92 8.34 10.38
C GLN A 49 -8.56 9.61 9.81
N LEU A 50 -9.21 9.52 8.66
CA LEU A 50 -9.82 10.66 8.00
C LEU A 50 -11.22 10.94 8.57
N PRO A 51 -11.66 12.23 8.57
CA PRO A 51 -13.02 12.58 8.99
C PRO A 51 -14.11 11.91 8.18
N ALA A 52 -13.83 11.63 6.90
CA ALA A 52 -14.75 10.93 5.99
C ALA A 52 -13.93 10.11 5.01
N ARG A 53 -14.49 9.01 4.52
CA ARG A 53 -13.81 8.18 3.53
C ARG A 53 -13.66 8.95 2.23
N ARG A 54 -12.46 8.89 1.67
CA ARG A 54 -12.12 9.50 0.38
C ARG A 54 -10.88 8.83 -0.18
N HIS A 55 -10.52 9.17 -1.40
CA HIS A 55 -9.23 8.77 -1.95
C HIS A 55 -8.10 9.38 -1.12
N VAL A 56 -7.05 8.60 -0.95
CA VAL A 56 -5.84 8.99 -0.22
C VAL A 56 -4.77 9.32 -1.25
N SER A 57 -4.05 10.43 -1.08
CA SER A 57 -2.94 10.76 -1.97
C SER A 57 -1.76 9.83 -1.70
N GLY A 58 -0.80 9.78 -2.62
CA GLY A 58 0.43 9.01 -2.44
C GLY A 58 1.18 9.42 -1.17
N LYS A 59 1.28 10.73 -0.93
CA LYS A 59 1.95 11.25 0.27
C LYS A 59 1.22 10.83 1.55
N GLU A 60 -0.10 10.94 1.56
CA GLU A 60 -0.90 10.52 2.70
C GLU A 60 -0.74 9.03 2.96
N LEU A 61 -0.71 8.23 1.90
CA LEU A 61 -0.51 6.79 2.05
C LEU A 61 0.88 6.50 2.61
N LEU A 62 1.93 7.16 2.12
CA LEU A 62 3.28 6.96 2.65
C LEU A 62 3.38 7.32 4.12
N ASP A 63 2.79 8.44 4.53
CA ASP A 63 2.75 8.82 5.94
C ASP A 63 2.03 7.75 6.77
N GLY A 64 0.93 7.23 6.23
CA GLY A 64 0.17 6.15 6.87
C GLY A 64 0.94 4.85 6.94
N VAL A 65 1.69 4.52 5.88
CA VAL A 65 2.54 3.32 5.86
C VAL A 65 3.60 3.39 6.96
N ILE A 66 4.24 4.55 7.13
CA ILE A 66 5.26 4.71 8.17
C ILE A 66 4.63 4.53 9.55
N ALA A 67 3.51 5.20 9.81
CA ALA A 67 2.82 5.08 11.09
C ALA A 67 2.37 3.64 11.35
N PHE A 68 1.81 2.99 10.35
CA PHE A 68 1.32 1.61 10.46
C PHE A 68 2.47 0.63 10.68
N SER A 69 3.62 0.84 10.00
CA SER A 69 4.81 0.01 10.19
C SER A 69 5.31 0.07 11.63
N LYS A 70 5.36 1.26 12.20
CA LYS A 70 5.78 1.45 13.58
C LYS A 70 4.81 0.79 14.56
N GLU A 71 3.54 0.92 14.31
CA GLU A 71 2.50 0.32 15.15
C GLU A 71 2.54 -1.20 15.11
N GLN A 72 2.69 -1.79 13.92
CA GLN A 72 2.63 -3.24 13.75
C GLN A 72 3.93 -3.94 14.13
N PHE A 73 5.06 -3.33 13.86
CA PHE A 73 6.36 -4.00 13.95
C PHE A 73 7.34 -3.32 14.91
N GLY A 74 7.06 -2.10 15.36
CA GLY A 74 7.95 -1.36 16.26
C GLY A 74 9.37 -1.28 15.71
N PRO A 75 10.39 -1.61 16.54
CA PRO A 75 11.79 -1.56 16.11
C PRO A 75 12.13 -2.50 14.95
N MET A 76 11.29 -3.50 14.68
CA MET A 76 11.52 -4.47 13.62
C MET A 76 11.00 -4.00 12.25
N ALA A 77 10.36 -2.83 12.18
CA ALA A 77 9.69 -2.38 10.96
C ALA A 77 10.60 -2.38 9.74
N LEU A 78 11.78 -1.82 9.84
CA LEU A 78 12.70 -1.76 8.71
C LEU A 78 13.10 -3.15 8.23
N ASP A 79 13.41 -4.05 9.16
CA ASP A 79 13.81 -5.43 8.83
C ASP A 79 12.68 -6.18 8.13
N VAL A 80 11.45 -6.00 8.59
CA VAL A 80 10.29 -6.66 7.97
C VAL A 80 10.10 -6.16 6.53
N LEU A 81 10.15 -4.85 6.33
CA LEU A 81 9.97 -4.28 4.99
C LEU A 81 11.09 -4.74 4.05
N GLU A 82 12.33 -4.73 4.52
CA GLU A 82 13.46 -5.20 3.71
C GLU A 82 13.33 -6.68 3.34
N HIS A 83 12.83 -7.48 4.27
CA HIS A 83 12.57 -8.90 4.00
C HIS A 83 11.56 -9.08 2.87
N TRP A 84 10.61 -8.18 2.75
CA TRP A 84 9.62 -8.21 1.68
C TRP A 84 10.11 -7.56 0.38
N GLY A 85 11.34 -7.08 0.34
CA GLY A 85 11.91 -6.44 -0.84
C GLY A 85 11.70 -4.93 -0.92
N ILE A 86 11.16 -4.33 0.13
CA ILE A 86 10.86 -2.90 0.16
C ILE A 86 12.05 -2.16 0.78
N ARG A 87 12.70 -1.31 -0.01
CA ARG A 87 13.89 -0.58 0.42
C ARG A 87 13.77 0.93 0.30
N SER A 88 12.77 1.40 -0.43
CA SER A 88 12.57 2.82 -0.67
C SER A 88 11.09 3.14 -0.82
N THR A 89 10.74 4.42 -0.77
CA THR A 89 9.35 4.85 -0.97
C THR A 89 8.87 4.51 -2.39
N GLU A 90 9.78 4.46 -3.35
CA GLU A 90 9.44 4.06 -4.72
C GLU A 90 8.90 2.64 -4.79
N ASP A 91 9.42 1.74 -3.93
CA ASP A 91 8.92 0.37 -3.85
C ASP A 91 7.45 0.32 -3.45
N PHE A 92 7.03 1.19 -2.54
CA PHE A 92 5.61 1.29 -2.22
C PHE A 92 4.78 1.73 -3.42
N GLY A 93 5.33 2.66 -4.21
CA GLY A 93 4.67 3.07 -5.46
C GLY A 93 4.52 1.93 -6.44
N LYS A 94 5.55 1.12 -6.60
CA LYS A 94 5.50 -0.05 -7.48
C LYS A 94 4.43 -1.04 -7.03
N ILE A 95 4.33 -1.28 -5.73
CA ILE A 95 3.31 -2.17 -5.16
C ILE A 95 1.92 -1.61 -5.42
N VAL A 96 1.72 -0.32 -5.13
CA VAL A 96 0.43 0.35 -5.32
C VAL A 96 -0.03 0.27 -6.77
N PHE A 97 0.84 0.63 -7.71
CA PHE A 97 0.46 0.66 -9.12
C PHE A 97 0.30 -0.74 -9.71
N LYS A 98 0.99 -1.73 -9.15
CA LYS A 98 0.74 -3.13 -9.52
C LYS A 98 -0.68 -3.53 -9.11
N MET A 99 -1.12 -3.14 -7.92
CA MET A 99 -2.48 -3.40 -7.49
C MET A 99 -3.52 -2.63 -8.30
N VAL A 100 -3.18 -1.45 -8.78
CA VAL A 100 -4.05 -0.70 -9.70
C VAL A 100 -4.21 -1.48 -11.01
N GLU A 101 -3.10 -1.98 -11.57
CA GLU A 101 -3.13 -2.79 -12.80
C GLU A 101 -4.02 -4.02 -12.65
N GLU A 102 -3.98 -4.66 -11.48
CA GLU A 102 -4.75 -5.87 -11.21
C GLU A 102 -6.18 -5.59 -10.75
N GLY A 103 -6.57 -4.33 -10.71
CA GLY A 103 -7.94 -3.95 -10.36
C GLY A 103 -8.27 -4.02 -8.87
N ILE A 104 -7.29 -4.15 -8.01
CA ILE A 104 -7.49 -4.20 -6.56
C ILE A 104 -7.66 -2.80 -5.98
N LEU A 105 -6.91 -1.85 -6.53
CA LEU A 105 -7.01 -0.44 -6.16
C LEU A 105 -7.47 0.39 -7.34
N ALA A 106 -8.14 1.50 -7.03
CA ALA A 106 -8.49 2.52 -8.00
C ALA A 106 -7.67 3.76 -7.72
N LYS A 107 -7.21 4.43 -8.77
CA LYS A 107 -6.49 5.70 -8.65
C LYS A 107 -7.27 6.83 -9.31
N THR A 108 -6.93 8.06 -8.96
CA THR A 108 -7.43 9.25 -9.64
C THR A 108 -6.41 9.69 -10.69
N ASP A 109 -6.80 10.65 -11.55
CA ASP A 109 -5.90 11.22 -12.56
C ASP A 109 -4.73 11.99 -11.93
N HIS A 110 -4.86 12.36 -10.66
CA HIS A 110 -3.80 13.07 -9.93
C HIS A 110 -2.77 12.14 -9.31
N ASP A 111 -3.05 10.86 -9.23
CA ASP A 111 -2.12 9.88 -8.64
C ASP A 111 -1.06 9.46 -9.66
N SER A 112 0.20 9.53 -9.27
CA SER A 112 1.35 9.26 -10.13
C SER A 112 2.44 8.53 -9.38
N MET A 113 3.23 7.74 -10.10
CA MET A 113 4.45 7.12 -9.55
C MET A 113 5.41 8.15 -8.96
N ASP A 114 5.43 9.37 -9.52
CA ASP A 114 6.30 10.44 -9.02
C ASP A 114 5.98 10.81 -7.58
N ASP A 115 4.75 10.59 -7.12
CA ASP A 115 4.34 10.87 -5.74
C ASP A 115 5.12 10.02 -4.73
N PHE A 116 5.72 8.93 -5.18
CA PHE A 116 6.45 7.99 -4.33
C PHE A 116 7.96 8.08 -4.45
N LYS A 117 8.46 8.93 -5.34
CA LYS A 117 9.91 9.03 -5.58
C LYS A 117 10.58 9.92 -4.54
N GLY A 118 11.57 9.37 -3.85
CA GLY A 118 12.46 10.13 -2.97
C GLY A 118 11.76 10.89 -1.84
N VAL A 119 10.62 10.39 -1.38
CA VAL A 119 9.83 11.10 -0.36
C VAL A 119 10.49 11.01 1.00
N TYR A 120 10.92 9.80 1.40
CA TYR A 120 11.63 9.57 2.65
C TYR A 120 12.81 8.64 2.42
N ASP A 121 13.80 8.74 3.31
CA ASP A 121 14.76 7.67 3.51
C ASP A 121 14.14 6.74 4.56
N LEU A 122 13.69 5.57 4.16
CA LEU A 122 13.01 4.62 5.05
C LEU A 122 13.86 4.24 6.25
N ARG A 123 15.16 4.07 6.05
CA ARG A 123 16.07 3.75 7.12
C ARG A 123 16.04 4.82 8.20
N LYS A 124 16.04 6.09 7.80
CA LYS A 124 16.00 7.20 8.74
C LYS A 124 14.70 7.31 9.49
N VAL A 125 13.56 7.14 8.81
CA VAL A 125 12.25 7.32 9.46
C VAL A 125 11.84 6.12 10.30
N LEU A 126 12.37 4.93 10.03
CA LEU A 126 12.03 3.70 10.76
C LEU A 126 13.10 3.25 11.76
N GLU A 127 14.30 3.76 11.66
CA GLU A 127 15.42 3.33 12.50
C GLU A 127 15.16 3.53 14.00
N ASN A 128 14.38 4.55 14.35
CA ASN A 128 14.06 4.89 15.74
C ASN A 128 12.62 4.52 16.12
N ALA A 129 12.04 3.61 15.39
CA ALA A 129 10.66 3.18 15.63
C ALA A 129 10.54 2.39 16.94
#